data_68c7b53857867e7cb3f7ab6d8bfeca80
#
_entry.id   68c7b53857867e7cb3f7ab6d8bfeca80
#
_cell.length_a   1.000
_cell.length_b   1.000
_cell.length_c   1.000
_cell.angle_alpha   90.00
_cell.angle_beta   90.00
_cell.angle_gamma   90.00
#
_symmetry.space_group_name_H-M   'P 1'
#
loop_
_entity.id
_entity.type
_entity.pdbx_description
1 polymer ?
#
loop_
_entity_poly.entity_id
_entity_poly.type
_entity_poly.pdbx_seq_one_letter_code
_entity_poly.pdbx_strand_id
1 'polypeptide(L)'
;MKYQANTRRRALEYEKALIEFWKKNQTFEKSIEQRDIDNSYVFYDGPPFITGMPHHGTLLSSVTKDAVPRFWTMRGKRVERRWGWDCHGLPAENFVEKQLGITDRREIGTKWPLATYIEKAKASMVANSEAWESTIERIGRWVDFRGAYRTMDKNYMESVWWAFKTLYEKGLIFEGRKVLMYDTKFSTPVSKA
;
A
#
# COMPACT_ATOMS: atom_id res chain seq x y z
N MET A 1 -30.35 -19.97 3.17
CA MET A 1 -30.50 -18.58 3.62
C MET A 1 -31.15 -17.79 2.49
N LYS A 2 -32.34 -17.22 2.68
CA LYS A 2 -32.93 -16.31 1.69
C LYS A 2 -32.31 -14.92 1.92
N TYR A 3 -31.61 -14.40 0.93
CA TYR A 3 -31.14 -13.03 0.95
C TYR A 3 -32.34 -12.08 0.94
N GLN A 4 -32.53 -11.33 2.00
CA GLN A 4 -33.49 -10.23 2.01
C GLN A 4 -32.75 -8.96 1.57
N ALA A 5 -32.95 -8.56 0.34
CA ALA A 5 -32.50 -7.26 -0.13
C ALA A 5 -33.37 -6.17 0.54
N ASN A 6 -32.82 -5.49 1.53
CA ASN A 6 -33.48 -4.38 2.17
C ASN A 6 -33.13 -3.07 1.45
N THR A 7 -33.82 -2.80 0.35
CA THR A 7 -33.58 -1.64 -0.52
C THR A 7 -34.00 -0.30 0.09
N ARG A 8 -34.59 -0.27 1.29
CA ARG A 8 -35.14 0.95 1.93
C ARG A 8 -34.24 1.53 3.02
N ARG A 9 -33.24 0.78 3.50
CA ARG A 9 -32.29 1.30 4.53
C ARG A 9 -31.13 2.06 3.87
N ARG A 10 -30.78 3.20 4.44
CA ARG A 10 -29.56 3.90 4.05
C ARG A 10 -28.33 3.07 4.45
N ALA A 11 -27.29 3.04 3.63
CA ALA A 11 -26.07 2.28 3.90
C ALA A 11 -25.49 2.56 5.30
N LEU A 12 -25.47 3.83 5.70
CA LEU A 12 -24.99 4.27 7.03
C LEU A 12 -25.69 3.60 8.23
N GLU A 13 -26.92 3.09 8.04
CA GLU A 13 -27.71 2.49 9.14
C GLU A 13 -27.28 1.04 9.44
N TYR A 14 -26.68 0.33 8.48
CA TYR A 14 -26.33 -1.07 8.64
C TYR A 14 -24.85 -1.41 8.43
N GLU A 15 -24.07 -0.54 7.81
CA GLU A 15 -22.66 -0.82 7.49
C GLU A 15 -21.82 -1.15 8.72
N LYS A 16 -21.97 -0.39 9.81
CA LYS A 16 -21.23 -0.66 11.05
C LYS A 16 -21.55 -2.03 11.62
N ALA A 17 -22.83 -2.39 11.70
CA ALA A 17 -23.26 -3.70 12.19
C ALA A 17 -22.75 -4.83 11.27
N LEU A 18 -22.65 -4.59 9.97
CA LEU A 18 -22.12 -5.56 9.01
C LEU A 18 -20.61 -5.76 9.21
N ILE A 19 -19.85 -4.71 9.44
CA ILE A 19 -18.41 -4.80 9.73
C ILE A 19 -18.18 -5.60 11.02
N GLU A 20 -18.94 -5.31 12.07
CA GLU A 20 -18.88 -6.07 13.34
C GLU A 20 -19.26 -7.55 13.16
N PHE A 21 -20.27 -7.83 12.35
CA PHE A 21 -20.63 -9.19 11.98
C PHE A 21 -19.47 -9.92 11.28
N TRP A 22 -18.80 -9.28 10.31
CA TRP A 22 -17.66 -9.86 9.60
C TRP A 22 -16.49 -10.16 10.54
N LYS A 23 -16.16 -9.24 11.43
CA LYS A 23 -15.13 -9.43 12.46
C LYS A 23 -15.44 -10.60 13.37
N LYS A 24 -16.63 -10.59 13.98
CA LYS A 24 -17.07 -11.64 14.92
C LYS A 24 -17.05 -13.03 14.29
N ASN A 25 -17.39 -13.13 13.01
CA ASN A 25 -17.45 -14.40 12.29
C ASN A 25 -16.17 -14.76 11.54
N GLN A 26 -15.13 -13.92 11.59
CA GLN A 26 -13.89 -14.10 10.81
C GLN A 26 -14.18 -14.32 9.33
N THR A 27 -15.08 -13.50 8.77
CA THR A 27 -15.62 -13.74 7.43
C THR A 27 -14.55 -13.60 6.35
N PHE A 28 -13.64 -12.66 6.52
CA PHE A 28 -12.52 -12.46 5.58
C PHE A 28 -11.56 -13.65 5.62
N GLU A 29 -11.11 -14.07 6.78
CA GLU A 29 -10.20 -15.18 7.00
C GLU A 29 -10.80 -16.47 6.43
N LYS A 30 -12.03 -16.79 6.78
CA LYS A 30 -12.76 -17.95 6.25
C LYS A 30 -12.95 -17.89 4.75
N SER A 31 -13.05 -16.69 4.18
CA SER A 31 -13.15 -16.51 2.72
C SER A 31 -11.89 -16.96 1.99
N ILE A 32 -10.77 -17.08 2.67
CA ILE A 32 -9.50 -17.59 2.17
C ILE A 32 -9.33 -19.07 2.55
N GLU A 33 -9.43 -19.38 3.84
CA GLU A 33 -9.11 -20.70 4.40
C GLU A 33 -10.00 -21.83 3.88
N GLN A 34 -11.27 -21.54 3.61
CA GLN A 34 -12.25 -22.50 3.11
C GLN A 34 -12.10 -22.82 1.61
N ARG A 35 -11.09 -22.28 0.95
CA ARG A 35 -10.86 -22.46 -0.48
C ARG A 35 -9.52 -23.11 -0.74
N ASP A 36 -9.53 -24.00 -1.73
CA ASP A 36 -8.36 -24.74 -2.15
C ASP A 36 -7.25 -23.80 -2.64
N ILE A 37 -6.02 -24.06 -2.20
CA ILE A 37 -4.84 -23.31 -2.60
C ILE A 37 -4.55 -23.48 -4.09
N ASP A 38 -4.83 -24.65 -4.65
CA ASP A 38 -4.63 -24.94 -6.07
C ASP A 38 -5.64 -24.21 -6.96
N ASN A 39 -6.75 -23.72 -6.37
CA ASN A 39 -7.75 -22.90 -7.06
C ASN A 39 -7.60 -21.41 -6.74
N SER A 40 -6.37 -20.93 -6.72
CA SER A 40 -6.07 -19.55 -6.39
C SER A 40 -6.28 -18.58 -7.54
N TYR A 41 -6.64 -17.35 -7.19
CA TYR A 41 -6.55 -16.18 -8.05
C TYR A 41 -5.55 -15.20 -7.43
N VAL A 42 -4.43 -15.00 -8.11
CA VAL A 42 -3.37 -14.12 -7.64
C VAL A 42 -3.75 -12.66 -7.91
N PHE A 43 -3.73 -11.86 -6.89
CA PHE A 43 -4.01 -10.44 -6.95
C PHE A 43 -2.90 -9.62 -6.30
N TYR A 44 -2.24 -8.78 -7.09
CA TYR A 44 -1.24 -7.84 -6.59
C TYR A 44 -1.87 -6.48 -6.34
N ASP A 45 -1.58 -5.91 -5.19
CA ASP A 45 -2.02 -4.57 -4.79
C ASP A 45 -0.86 -3.58 -4.89
N GLY A 46 -1.08 -2.45 -5.59
CA GLY A 46 -0.14 -1.33 -5.58
C GLY A 46 -0.21 -0.59 -4.25
N PRO A 47 0.92 -0.51 -3.50
CA PRO A 47 0.92 0.06 -2.17
C PRO A 47 0.76 1.59 -2.23
N PRO A 48 -0.07 2.19 -1.34
CA PRO A 48 -0.11 3.63 -1.20
C PRO A 48 1.11 4.16 -0.45
N PHE A 49 1.44 5.44 -0.67
CA PHE A 49 2.35 6.16 0.21
C PHE A 49 1.74 6.35 1.60
N ILE A 50 2.53 6.09 2.62
CA ILE A 50 2.10 6.18 4.03
C ILE A 50 2.13 7.62 4.58
N THR A 51 2.68 8.57 3.83
CA THR A 51 3.02 9.93 4.28
C THR A 51 1.84 10.88 4.48
N GLY A 52 0.63 10.44 4.20
CA GLY A 52 -0.57 11.27 4.35
C GLY A 52 -1.75 10.50 4.92
N MET A 53 -2.84 11.21 5.14
CA MET A 53 -4.12 10.60 5.48
C MET A 53 -4.81 10.07 4.21
N PRO A 54 -5.64 9.03 4.31
CA PRO A 54 -6.45 8.59 3.20
C PRO A 54 -7.30 9.73 2.63
N HIS A 55 -7.27 9.91 1.32
CA HIS A 55 -8.09 10.91 0.62
C HIS A 55 -9.05 10.21 -0.37
N HIS A 56 -9.98 10.95 -0.95
CA HIS A 56 -11.00 10.38 -1.83
C HIS A 56 -10.43 9.52 -2.97
N GLY A 57 -9.32 9.92 -3.59
CA GLY A 57 -8.65 9.13 -4.62
C GLY A 57 -8.15 7.78 -4.10
N THR A 58 -7.60 7.76 -2.89
CA THR A 58 -7.19 6.51 -2.22
C THR A 58 -8.38 5.60 -1.93
N LEU A 59 -9.49 6.18 -1.45
CA LEU A 59 -10.71 5.41 -1.16
C LEU A 59 -11.31 4.82 -2.44
N LEU A 60 -11.40 5.60 -3.52
CA LEU A 60 -11.86 5.12 -4.83
C LEU A 60 -11.00 3.96 -5.32
N SER A 61 -9.69 4.11 -5.29
CA SER A 61 -8.75 3.05 -5.63
C SER A 61 -8.96 1.80 -4.75
N SER A 62 -9.12 1.96 -3.44
CA SER A 62 -9.34 0.86 -2.50
C SER A 62 -10.64 0.10 -2.75
N VAL A 63 -11.73 0.80 -3.06
CA VAL A 63 -13.02 0.17 -3.40
C VAL A 63 -12.90 -0.65 -4.68
N THR A 64 -12.25 -0.10 -5.71
CA THR A 64 -12.01 -0.80 -6.97
C THR A 64 -11.14 -2.06 -6.77
N LYS A 65 -10.08 -1.95 -5.99
CA LYS A 65 -9.21 -3.06 -5.64
C LYS A 65 -9.90 -4.15 -4.81
N ASP A 66 -10.91 -3.80 -4.02
CA ASP A 66 -11.69 -4.78 -3.26
C ASP A 66 -12.73 -5.52 -4.11
N ALA A 67 -13.30 -4.85 -5.09
CA ALA A 67 -14.35 -5.43 -5.94
C ALA A 67 -13.88 -6.66 -6.72
N VAL A 68 -12.69 -6.62 -7.32
CA VAL A 68 -12.13 -7.73 -8.11
C VAL A 68 -11.85 -8.97 -7.25
N PRO A 69 -11.11 -8.89 -6.13
CA PRO A 69 -10.93 -10.03 -5.24
C PRO A 69 -12.23 -10.60 -4.67
N ARG A 70 -13.21 -9.75 -4.34
CA ARG A 70 -14.52 -10.22 -3.88
C ARG A 70 -15.26 -10.99 -4.97
N PHE A 71 -15.26 -10.49 -6.19
CA PHE A 71 -15.85 -11.19 -7.33
C PHE A 71 -15.26 -12.59 -7.48
N TRP A 72 -13.93 -12.73 -7.51
CA TRP A 72 -13.28 -14.02 -7.66
C TRP A 72 -13.50 -14.93 -6.45
N THR A 73 -13.56 -14.37 -5.24
CA THR A 73 -13.93 -15.11 -4.04
C THR A 73 -15.35 -15.68 -4.14
N MET A 74 -16.31 -14.90 -4.63
CA MET A 74 -17.67 -15.38 -4.88
C MET A 74 -17.75 -16.43 -5.99
N ARG A 75 -16.78 -16.42 -6.91
CA ARG A 75 -16.62 -17.46 -7.94
C ARG A 75 -15.90 -18.72 -7.45
N GLY A 76 -15.62 -18.81 -6.14
CA GLY A 76 -15.00 -19.96 -5.50
C GLY A 76 -13.47 -19.97 -5.50
N LYS A 77 -12.82 -18.91 -5.98
CA LYS A 77 -11.36 -18.81 -5.96
C LYS A 77 -10.83 -18.45 -4.58
N ARG A 78 -9.69 -19.02 -4.19
CA ARG A 78 -8.89 -18.55 -3.08
C ARG A 78 -8.19 -17.26 -3.51
N VAL A 79 -8.44 -16.16 -2.81
CA VAL A 79 -7.81 -14.88 -3.11
C VAL A 79 -7.18 -14.31 -1.86
N GLU A 80 -5.88 -14.42 -1.76
CA GLU A 80 -5.12 -13.75 -0.70
C GLU A 80 -5.01 -12.26 -1.03
N ARG A 81 -5.22 -11.41 -0.01
CA ARG A 81 -5.22 -9.96 -0.13
C ARG A 81 -4.32 -9.40 0.94
N ARG A 82 -3.16 -8.93 0.55
CA ARG A 82 -2.17 -8.38 1.47
C ARG A 82 -2.03 -6.89 1.25
N TRP A 83 -2.09 -6.12 2.33
CA TRP A 83 -1.79 -4.70 2.27
C TRP A 83 -0.30 -4.46 2.02
N GLY A 84 0.04 -3.31 1.47
CA GLY A 84 1.42 -2.89 1.31
C GLY A 84 1.59 -1.40 1.56
N TRP A 85 2.82 -0.99 1.87
CA TRP A 85 3.21 0.39 2.06
C TRP A 85 4.35 0.76 1.11
N ASP A 86 4.14 1.85 0.36
CA ASP A 86 5.20 2.47 -0.42
C ASP A 86 5.96 3.45 0.48
N CYS A 87 7.23 3.12 0.76
CA CYS A 87 8.04 3.82 1.77
C CYS A 87 9.19 4.60 1.16
N HIS A 88 9.32 4.66 -0.17
CA HIS A 88 10.45 5.28 -0.84
C HIS A 88 10.03 6.44 -1.75
N GLY A 89 11.03 7.22 -2.15
CA GLY A 89 10.88 8.29 -3.12
C GLY A 89 10.58 9.66 -2.52
N LEU A 90 10.51 10.62 -3.40
CA LEU A 90 10.44 12.05 -3.08
C LEU A 90 9.30 12.44 -2.12
N PRO A 91 8.08 11.88 -2.21
CA PRO A 91 7.02 12.21 -1.25
C PRO A 91 7.36 11.79 0.18
N ALA A 92 7.99 10.62 0.36
CA ALA A 92 8.41 10.12 1.67
C ALA A 92 9.55 10.98 2.24
N GLU A 93 10.56 11.29 1.42
CA GLU A 93 11.68 12.14 1.80
C GLU A 93 11.22 13.54 2.22
N ASN A 94 10.40 14.19 1.40
CA ASN A 94 9.84 15.51 1.73
C ASN A 94 9.04 15.53 3.03
N PHE A 95 8.32 14.46 3.31
CA PHE A 95 7.57 14.34 4.57
C PHE A 95 8.51 14.33 5.77
N VAL A 96 9.58 13.53 5.71
CA VAL A 96 10.58 13.43 6.78
C VAL A 96 11.38 14.72 6.92
N GLU A 97 11.83 15.31 5.80
CA GLU A 97 12.55 16.58 5.80
C GLU A 97 11.75 17.69 6.48
N LYS A 98 10.46 17.78 6.18
CA LYS A 98 9.55 18.74 6.84
C LYS A 98 9.41 18.47 8.34
N GLN A 99 9.27 17.22 8.75
CA GLN A 99 9.18 16.87 10.17
C GLN A 99 10.46 17.21 10.94
N LEU A 100 11.62 17.09 10.31
CA LEU A 100 12.92 17.36 10.91
C LEU A 100 13.35 18.83 10.75
N GLY A 101 12.58 19.64 10.03
CA GLY A 101 12.95 21.03 9.74
C GLY A 101 14.16 21.16 8.82
N ILE A 102 14.42 20.16 7.99
CA ILE A 102 15.53 20.18 7.02
C ILE A 102 15.11 21.03 5.84
N THR A 103 15.83 22.10 5.58
CA THR A 103 15.59 23.03 4.47
C THR A 103 16.56 22.83 3.31
N ASP A 104 17.72 22.27 3.59
CA ASP A 104 18.75 21.96 2.62
C ASP A 104 19.20 20.49 2.77
N ARG A 105 19.03 19.70 1.71
CA ARG A 105 19.42 18.28 1.71
C ARG A 105 20.88 18.03 2.01
N ARG A 106 21.76 19.02 1.79
CA ARG A 106 23.18 18.94 2.17
C ARG A 106 23.40 18.84 3.67
N GLU A 107 22.37 19.14 4.49
CA GLU A 107 22.41 18.92 5.93
C GLU A 107 22.40 17.42 6.31
N ILE A 108 21.89 16.56 5.42
CA ILE A 108 21.86 15.11 5.61
C ILE A 108 23.29 14.56 5.39
N GLY A 109 23.81 13.85 6.38
CA GLY A 109 25.19 13.38 6.40
C GLY A 109 26.18 14.35 7.03
N THR A 110 25.76 15.58 7.32
CA THR A 110 26.58 16.61 8.00
C THR A 110 25.96 17.00 9.35
N LYS A 111 24.98 17.88 9.35
CA LYS A 111 24.21 18.26 10.54
C LYS A 111 23.34 17.13 11.08
N TRP A 112 22.79 16.34 10.18
CA TRP A 112 21.98 15.15 10.47
C TRP A 112 22.80 13.92 10.09
N PRO A 113 23.34 13.13 11.04
CA PRO A 113 23.97 11.85 10.72
C PRO A 113 23.03 10.95 9.91
N LEU A 114 23.52 10.32 8.85
CA LEU A 114 22.71 9.55 7.92
C LEU A 114 21.90 8.45 8.62
N ALA A 115 22.51 7.75 9.59
CA ALA A 115 21.84 6.71 10.36
C ALA A 115 20.64 7.29 11.14
N THR A 116 20.81 8.43 11.80
CA THR A 116 19.74 9.11 12.54
C THR A 116 18.61 9.56 11.62
N TYR A 117 18.94 10.09 10.44
CA TYR A 117 17.95 10.46 9.44
C TYR A 117 17.13 9.24 8.99
N ILE A 118 17.80 8.13 8.67
CA ILE A 118 17.14 6.89 8.24
C ILE A 118 16.24 6.32 9.34
N GLU A 119 16.69 6.30 10.59
CA GLU A 119 15.87 5.82 11.72
C GLU A 119 14.61 6.67 11.91
N LYS A 120 14.75 7.98 11.88
CA LYS A 120 13.61 8.92 11.98
C LYS A 120 12.67 8.76 10.79
N ALA A 121 13.21 8.57 9.58
CA ALA A 121 12.41 8.29 8.39
C ALA A 121 11.59 7.00 8.55
N LYS A 122 12.21 5.91 8.96
CA LYS A 122 11.52 4.64 9.22
C LYS A 122 10.41 4.78 10.27
N ALA A 123 10.68 5.45 11.37
CA ALA A 123 9.70 5.67 12.44
C ALA A 123 8.51 6.51 11.96
N SER A 124 8.76 7.56 11.16
CA SER A 124 7.70 8.43 10.64
C SER A 124 6.80 7.74 9.61
N MET A 125 7.33 6.76 8.87
CA MET A 125 6.57 6.04 7.86
C MET A 125 5.42 5.19 8.41
N VAL A 126 5.42 4.84 9.69
CA VAL A 126 4.37 4.03 10.31
C VAL A 126 3.45 4.83 11.22
N ALA A 127 3.70 6.12 11.40
CA ALA A 127 2.97 6.97 12.33
C ALA A 127 1.46 7.07 12.07
N ASN A 128 1.04 6.97 10.81
CA ASN A 128 -0.36 7.10 10.41
C ASN A 128 -1.06 5.74 10.17
N SER A 129 -0.40 4.62 10.44
CA SER A 129 -0.92 3.28 10.08
C SER A 129 -2.28 2.98 10.71
N GLU A 130 -2.51 3.35 11.97
CA GLU A 130 -3.79 3.13 12.66
C GLU A 130 -4.96 3.90 12.03
N ALA A 131 -4.72 5.16 11.63
CA ALA A 131 -5.72 5.97 10.95
C ALA A 131 -6.07 5.40 9.57
N TRP A 132 -5.09 4.85 8.88
CA TRP A 132 -5.29 4.12 7.62
C TRP A 132 -6.10 2.84 7.86
N GLU A 133 -5.71 2.00 8.82
CA GLU A 133 -6.40 0.75 9.14
C GLU A 133 -7.88 1.02 9.44
N SER A 134 -8.17 1.97 10.33
CA SER A 134 -9.54 2.33 10.68
C SER A 134 -10.37 2.83 9.48
N THR A 135 -9.75 3.59 8.59
CA THR A 135 -10.42 4.10 7.39
C THR A 135 -10.70 2.99 6.37
N ILE A 136 -9.72 2.14 6.10
CA ILE A 136 -9.85 1.00 5.17
C ILE A 136 -10.89 0.00 5.69
N GLU A 137 -10.90 -0.24 6.99
CA GLU A 137 -11.89 -1.06 7.64
C GLU A 137 -13.29 -0.43 7.56
N ARG A 138 -13.40 0.89 7.77
CA ARG A 138 -14.69 1.62 7.69
C ARG A 138 -15.33 1.55 6.31
N ILE A 139 -14.56 1.52 5.23
CA ILE A 139 -15.09 1.31 3.88
C ILE A 139 -15.38 -0.16 3.57
N GLY A 140 -15.13 -1.05 4.52
CA GLY A 140 -15.43 -2.48 4.42
C GLY A 140 -14.51 -3.27 3.51
N ARG A 141 -13.31 -2.78 3.21
CA ARG A 141 -12.33 -3.50 2.39
C ARG A 141 -11.79 -4.71 3.13
N TRP A 142 -11.78 -5.87 2.46
CA TRP A 142 -11.19 -7.10 2.97
C TRP A 142 -9.72 -7.22 2.56
N VAL A 143 -8.83 -7.03 3.49
CA VAL A 143 -7.38 -7.10 3.27
C VAL A 143 -6.65 -7.41 4.57
N ASP A 144 -5.60 -8.21 4.51
CA ASP A 144 -4.69 -8.42 5.63
C ASP A 144 -3.82 -7.17 5.80
N PHE A 145 -4.27 -6.28 6.68
CA PHE A 145 -3.59 -5.04 6.99
C PHE A 145 -2.41 -5.23 7.94
N ARG A 146 -2.50 -6.18 8.87
CA ARG A 146 -1.46 -6.46 9.87
C ARG A 146 -0.26 -7.19 9.28
N GLY A 147 -0.49 -8.06 8.30
CA GLY A 147 0.55 -8.71 7.51
C GLY A 147 1.09 -7.86 6.37
N ALA A 148 0.91 -6.54 6.41
CA ALA A 148 1.35 -5.62 5.37
C ALA A 148 2.86 -5.72 5.11
N TYR A 149 3.25 -5.78 3.84
CA TYR A 149 4.64 -5.59 3.45
C TYR A 149 5.00 -4.11 3.36
N ARG A 150 6.25 -3.80 3.54
CA ARG A 150 6.78 -2.43 3.37
C ARG A 150 7.93 -2.46 2.39
N THR A 151 7.93 -1.55 1.43
CA THR A 151 9.00 -1.51 0.42
C THR A 151 10.39 -1.21 1.02
N MET A 152 10.43 -0.70 2.25
CA MET A 152 11.66 -0.48 3.02
C MET A 152 12.17 -1.72 3.78
N ASP A 153 11.40 -2.81 3.82
CA ASP A 153 11.83 -4.03 4.51
C ASP A 153 12.95 -4.71 3.71
N LYS A 154 13.93 -5.26 4.42
CA LYS A 154 15.12 -5.89 3.83
C LYS A 154 14.75 -6.94 2.78
N ASN A 155 13.83 -7.83 3.10
CA ASN A 155 13.40 -8.90 2.20
C ASN A 155 12.79 -8.36 0.90
N TYR A 156 12.06 -7.24 0.98
CA TYR A 156 11.51 -6.59 -0.21
C TYR A 156 12.63 -6.02 -1.08
N MET A 157 13.55 -5.27 -0.47
CA MET A 157 14.69 -4.68 -1.18
C MET A 157 15.57 -5.75 -1.83
N GLU A 158 15.87 -6.83 -1.13
CA GLU A 158 16.64 -7.97 -1.68
C GLU A 158 15.94 -8.60 -2.89
N SER A 159 14.61 -8.72 -2.85
CA SER A 159 13.82 -9.24 -3.98
C SER A 159 13.90 -8.32 -5.20
N VAL A 160 13.85 -7.00 -5.00
CA VAL A 160 14.02 -6.01 -6.07
C VAL A 160 15.42 -6.10 -6.68
N TRP A 161 16.46 -6.19 -5.85
CA TRP A 161 17.84 -6.32 -6.33
C TRP A 161 18.07 -7.64 -7.06
N TRP A 162 17.49 -8.73 -6.57
CA TRP A 162 17.51 -10.00 -7.28
C TRP A 162 16.86 -9.92 -8.66
N ALA A 163 15.71 -9.29 -8.77
CA ALA A 163 15.04 -9.08 -10.04
C ALA A 163 15.88 -8.24 -11.01
N PHE A 164 16.44 -7.13 -10.51
CA PHE A 164 17.34 -6.28 -11.30
C PHE A 164 18.56 -7.07 -11.81
N LYS A 165 19.26 -7.78 -10.91
CA LYS A 165 20.41 -8.62 -11.26
C LYS A 165 20.05 -9.64 -12.33
N THR A 166 18.93 -10.33 -12.15
CA THR A 166 18.45 -11.36 -13.09
C THR A 166 18.20 -10.77 -14.49
N LEU A 167 17.61 -9.59 -14.56
CA LEU A 167 17.39 -8.89 -15.84
C LEU A 167 18.69 -8.42 -16.47
N TYR A 168 19.63 -7.94 -15.66
CA TYR A 168 20.97 -7.53 -16.13
C TYR A 168 21.74 -8.72 -16.72
N GLU A 169 21.77 -9.85 -16.01
CA GLU A 169 22.44 -11.07 -16.47
C GLU A 169 21.83 -11.64 -17.77
N LYS A 170 20.55 -11.36 -18.02
CA LYS A 170 19.86 -11.68 -19.27
C LYS A 170 20.12 -10.69 -20.41
N GLY A 171 20.90 -9.63 -20.18
CA GLY A 171 21.16 -8.58 -21.16
C GLY A 171 19.95 -7.68 -21.47
N LEU A 172 18.94 -7.66 -20.61
CA LEU A 172 17.72 -6.87 -20.79
C LEU A 172 17.83 -5.45 -20.21
N ILE A 173 18.91 -5.16 -19.49
CA ILE A 173 19.19 -3.83 -18.93
C ILE A 173 20.37 -3.23 -19.69
N PHE A 174 20.19 -2.01 -20.13
CA PHE A 174 21.21 -1.24 -20.86
C PHE A 174 21.23 0.21 -20.38
N GLU A 175 22.38 0.85 -20.50
CA GLU A 175 22.54 2.27 -20.27
C GLU A 175 22.03 3.07 -21.47
N GLY A 176 21.21 4.09 -21.21
CA GLY A 176 20.66 4.94 -22.26
C GLY A 176 20.49 6.39 -21.81
N ARG A 177 20.41 7.30 -22.78
CA ARG A 177 20.17 8.73 -22.54
C ARG A 177 18.77 9.11 -23.00
N LYS A 178 18.08 9.90 -22.18
CA LYS A 178 16.74 10.41 -22.48
C LYS A 178 16.63 11.87 -22.05
N VAL A 179 16.06 12.69 -22.90
CA VAL A 179 15.73 14.08 -22.54
C VAL A 179 14.45 14.08 -21.73
N LEU A 180 14.51 14.64 -20.52
CA LEU A 180 13.39 14.77 -19.60
C LEU A 180 13.28 16.22 -19.14
N MET A 181 12.08 16.63 -18.75
CA MET A 181 11.88 17.87 -18.01
C MET A 181 12.47 17.71 -16.60
N TYR A 182 13.06 18.77 -16.09
CA TYR A 182 13.75 18.75 -14.80
C TYR A 182 13.17 19.82 -13.88
N ASP A 183 12.77 19.42 -12.67
CA ASP A 183 12.35 20.32 -11.61
C ASP A 183 13.55 20.82 -10.82
N THR A 184 13.78 22.12 -10.86
CA THR A 184 14.94 22.73 -10.19
C THR A 184 14.78 22.87 -8.69
N LYS A 185 13.55 22.86 -8.18
CA LYS A 185 13.27 22.94 -6.75
C LYS A 185 13.57 21.63 -6.04
N PHE A 186 13.12 20.54 -6.62
CA PHE A 186 13.33 19.18 -6.06
C PHE A 186 14.57 18.48 -6.63
N SER A 187 15.25 19.11 -7.57
CA SER A 187 16.47 18.56 -8.21
C SER A 187 16.24 17.15 -8.75
N THR A 188 15.14 16.94 -9.47
CA THR A 188 14.74 15.63 -10.01
C THR A 188 14.10 15.76 -11.39
N PRO A 189 14.24 14.74 -12.26
CA PRO A 189 13.44 14.66 -13.48
C PRO A 189 11.95 14.52 -13.17
N VAL A 190 11.12 15.21 -13.94
CA VAL A 190 9.66 15.12 -13.83
C VAL A 190 9.17 13.92 -14.63
N SER A 191 8.35 13.07 -14.01
CA SER A 191 7.69 11.99 -14.74
C SER A 191 6.65 12.55 -15.71
N LYS A 192 6.46 11.87 -16.83
CA LYS A 192 5.30 12.15 -17.68
C LYS A 192 4.06 11.66 -16.95
N ALA A 193 3.11 12.56 -16.70
CA ALA A 193 1.79 12.21 -16.23
C ALA A 193 0.98 11.58 -17.38
#